data_000879ff91b1388bd223b3e2d7ed9533
#
_entry.id   000879ff91b1388bd223b3e2d7ed9533
#
_cell.length_a   1.000
_cell.length_b   1.000
_cell.length_c   1.000
_cell.angle_alpha   90.00
_cell.angle_beta   90.00
_cell.angle_gamma   90.00
#
_symmetry.space_group_name_H-M   'P 1'
#
loop_
_entity.id
_entity.type
_entity.pdbx_description
1 polymer ?
#
loop_
_entity_poly.entity_id
_entity_poly.type
_entity_poly.pdbx_seq_one_letter_code
_entity_poly.pdbx_strand_id
1 'polypeptide(L)'
;MNDPEMTLYFAYGSNMDAEQMALRCAGARLVGAATLDGFRFIINARLVATIAPDARAHVHGLLWMIDEGDEKTLDRYEGVEYGTYRKETVGVVDDAGGASQTLTYIASNNMPCKVVQGDGYLERIVTAARSKALPDDYVLELESWFE
;
A
#
# COMPACT_ATOMS: atom_id res chain seq x y z
N MET A 1 14.65 -28.19 10.19
CA MET A 1 14.67 -27.25 9.06
C MET A 1 13.71 -26.13 9.34
N ASN A 2 14.18 -24.90 9.23
CA ASN A 2 13.35 -23.73 9.48
C ASN A 2 12.75 -23.25 8.17
N ASP A 3 11.45 -22.98 8.19
CA ASP A 3 10.79 -22.31 7.07
C ASP A 3 11.34 -20.88 6.95
N PRO A 4 11.44 -20.34 5.73
CA PRO A 4 11.80 -18.94 5.57
C PRO A 4 10.85 -18.07 6.37
N GLU A 5 11.41 -17.08 7.05
CA GLU A 5 10.60 -16.14 7.80
C GLU A 5 9.76 -15.30 6.84
N MET A 6 8.45 -15.35 7.00
CA MET A 6 7.52 -14.64 6.16
C MET A 6 6.92 -13.47 6.91
N THR A 7 6.65 -12.38 6.17
CA THR A 7 6.09 -11.16 6.71
C THR A 7 4.82 -10.81 5.93
N LEU A 8 3.80 -10.35 6.66
CA LEU A 8 2.63 -9.75 6.01
C LEU A 8 2.95 -8.29 5.69
N TYR A 9 2.76 -7.93 4.43
CA TYR A 9 2.95 -6.58 3.92
C TYR A 9 1.61 -5.99 3.50
N PHE A 10 1.29 -4.81 4.04
CA PHE A 10 0.07 -4.09 3.69
C PHE A 10 0.38 -3.07 2.60
N ALA A 11 -0.14 -3.31 1.40
CA ALA A 11 0.04 -2.46 0.24
C ALA A 11 -1.22 -1.63 -0.02
N TYR A 12 -1.08 -0.32 0.00
CA TYR A 12 -2.20 0.60 -0.24
C TYR A 12 -2.01 1.44 -1.52
N GLY A 13 -0.86 1.36 -2.14
CA GLY A 13 -0.50 2.12 -3.35
C GLY A 13 -0.32 1.21 -4.56
N SER A 14 0.68 1.51 -5.39
CA SER A 14 0.88 0.81 -6.65
C SER A 14 1.17 -0.69 -6.50
N ASN A 15 1.65 -1.13 -5.33
CA ASN A 15 1.89 -2.55 -5.07
C ASN A 15 0.60 -3.36 -4.83
N MET A 16 -0.55 -2.72 -4.89
CA MET A 16 -1.82 -3.45 -5.01
C MET A 16 -1.96 -4.07 -6.40
N ASP A 17 -1.25 -3.55 -7.39
CA ASP A 17 -1.25 -4.10 -8.75
C ASP A 17 -0.45 -5.41 -8.77
N ALA A 18 -1.14 -6.51 -9.09
CA ALA A 18 -0.54 -7.85 -9.08
C ALA A 18 0.60 -7.98 -10.10
N GLU A 19 0.49 -7.32 -11.24
CA GLU A 19 1.52 -7.33 -12.27
C GLU A 19 2.81 -6.70 -11.77
N GLN A 20 2.69 -5.54 -11.13
CA GLN A 20 3.84 -4.84 -10.55
C GLN A 20 4.49 -5.66 -9.43
N MET A 21 3.67 -6.25 -8.53
CA MET A 21 4.20 -7.09 -7.46
C MET A 21 4.90 -8.33 -8.00
N ALA A 22 4.38 -8.94 -9.06
CA ALA A 22 5.03 -10.09 -9.68
C ALA A 22 6.42 -9.75 -10.24
N LEU A 23 6.59 -8.52 -10.74
CA LEU A 23 7.89 -8.05 -11.24
C LEU A 23 8.86 -7.72 -10.11
N ARG A 24 8.37 -7.18 -9.02
CA ARG A 24 9.21 -6.79 -7.87
C ARG A 24 9.51 -7.94 -6.92
N CYS A 25 8.51 -8.78 -6.69
CA CYS A 25 8.55 -9.85 -5.68
C CYS A 25 7.85 -11.08 -6.25
N ALA A 26 8.54 -11.82 -7.11
CA ALA A 26 7.93 -12.93 -7.86
C ALA A 26 7.34 -14.02 -6.96
N GLY A 27 7.87 -14.19 -5.74
CA GLY A 27 7.37 -15.19 -4.80
C GLY A 27 6.30 -14.69 -3.84
N ALA A 28 5.91 -13.42 -3.92
CA ALA A 28 4.89 -12.88 -3.02
C ALA A 28 3.53 -13.51 -3.30
N ARG A 29 2.76 -13.76 -2.24
CA ARG A 29 1.43 -14.36 -2.35
C ARG A 29 0.38 -13.38 -1.84
N LEU A 30 -0.67 -13.16 -2.64
CA LEU A 30 -1.80 -12.34 -2.22
C LEU A 30 -2.61 -13.09 -1.18
N VAL A 31 -2.80 -12.48 -0.01
CA VAL A 31 -3.60 -13.05 1.08
C VAL A 31 -5.04 -12.56 1.00
N GLY A 32 -5.25 -11.27 0.74
CA GLY A 32 -6.59 -10.70 0.65
C GLY A 32 -6.61 -9.22 0.97
N ALA A 33 -7.81 -8.66 1.03
CA ALA A 33 -7.99 -7.25 1.36
C ALA A 33 -7.99 -7.03 2.87
N ALA A 34 -7.59 -5.83 3.29
CA ALA A 34 -7.59 -5.44 4.70
C ALA A 34 -7.81 -3.94 4.83
N THR A 35 -8.16 -3.52 6.05
CA THR A 35 -8.42 -2.12 6.38
C THR A 35 -7.51 -1.67 7.52
N LEU A 36 -6.90 -0.51 7.36
CA LEU A 36 -6.08 0.14 8.38
C LEU A 36 -6.84 1.37 8.89
N ASP A 37 -7.27 1.32 10.15
CA ASP A 37 -7.96 2.45 10.78
C ASP A 37 -6.97 3.48 11.32
N GLY A 38 -7.39 4.73 11.36
CA GLY A 38 -6.60 5.80 11.96
C GLY A 38 -5.60 6.46 11.03
N PHE A 39 -5.72 6.18 9.73
CA PHE A 39 -4.88 6.77 8.68
C PHE A 39 -5.75 7.14 7.49
N ARG A 40 -5.30 8.10 6.72
CA ARG A 40 -5.92 8.44 5.43
C ARG A 40 -4.90 8.33 4.31
N PHE A 41 -5.39 7.93 3.14
CA PHE A 41 -4.58 7.90 1.92
C PHE A 41 -4.34 9.34 1.44
N ILE A 42 -3.12 9.63 1.01
CA ILE A 42 -2.80 10.89 0.34
C ILE A 42 -1.84 10.63 -0.83
N ILE A 43 -1.89 11.52 -1.82
CA ILE A 43 -0.79 11.69 -2.77
C ILE A 43 -0.01 12.89 -2.27
N ASN A 44 1.29 12.76 -2.15
CA ASN A 44 2.13 13.82 -1.58
C ASN A 44 2.73 14.74 -2.67
N ALA A 45 3.48 15.75 -2.24
CA ALA A 45 4.08 16.73 -3.14
C ALA A 45 5.10 16.14 -4.11
N ARG A 46 5.56 14.90 -3.87
CA ARG A 46 6.41 14.15 -4.80
C ARG A 46 5.61 13.29 -5.76
N LEU A 47 4.29 13.41 -5.74
CA LEU A 47 3.33 12.70 -6.59
C LEU A 47 3.36 11.19 -6.40
N VAL A 48 3.60 10.73 -5.17
CA VAL A 48 3.53 9.32 -4.81
C VAL A 48 2.56 9.13 -3.66
N ALA A 49 1.99 7.92 -3.57
CA ALA A 49 1.03 7.56 -2.53
C ALA A 49 1.72 7.39 -1.18
N THR A 50 1.09 7.87 -0.14
CA THR A 50 1.46 7.59 1.24
C THR A 50 0.21 7.62 2.11
N ILE A 51 0.37 7.44 3.41
CA ILE A 51 -0.72 7.53 4.38
C ILE A 51 -0.29 8.47 5.50
N ALA A 52 -1.27 9.13 6.10
CA ALA A 52 -1.03 10.06 7.21
C ALA A 52 -2.04 9.79 8.33
N PRO A 53 -1.66 10.00 9.60
CA PRO A 53 -2.59 9.79 10.71
C PRO A 53 -3.84 10.64 10.57
N ASP A 54 -5.00 10.01 10.77
CA ASP A 54 -6.31 10.66 10.78
C ASP A 54 -7.27 9.75 11.53
N ALA A 55 -7.64 10.14 12.75
CA ALA A 55 -8.45 9.31 13.65
C ALA A 55 -9.83 8.96 13.09
N ARG A 56 -10.32 9.72 12.10
CA ARG A 56 -11.65 9.53 11.49
C ARG A 56 -11.62 8.79 10.16
N ALA A 57 -10.43 8.46 9.68
CA ALA A 57 -10.26 7.86 8.36
C ALA A 57 -9.79 6.43 8.47
N HIS A 58 -9.85 5.75 7.33
CA HIS A 58 -9.25 4.42 7.20
C HIS A 58 -8.77 4.23 5.77
N VAL A 59 -7.80 3.35 5.62
CA VAL A 59 -7.16 3.02 4.34
C VAL A 59 -7.48 1.57 4.02
N HIS A 60 -7.93 1.31 2.81
CA HIS A 60 -8.12 -0.05 2.31
C HIS A 60 -6.91 -0.43 1.47
N GLY A 61 -6.51 -1.69 1.55
CA GLY A 61 -5.39 -2.18 0.77
C GLY A 61 -5.38 -3.69 0.70
N LEU A 62 -4.26 -4.24 0.26
CA LEU A 62 -4.08 -5.68 0.08
C LEU A 62 -2.95 -6.18 0.95
N LEU A 63 -3.10 -7.41 1.43
CA LEU A 63 -2.08 -8.11 2.20
C LEU A 63 -1.33 -9.07 1.29
N TRP A 64 -0.01 -8.96 1.31
CA TRP A 64 0.90 -9.86 0.61
C TRP A 64 1.76 -10.59 1.63
N MET A 65 1.93 -11.89 1.44
CA MET A 65 2.92 -12.65 2.21
C MET A 65 4.24 -12.58 1.44
N ILE A 66 5.27 -12.03 2.09
CA ILE A 66 6.58 -11.82 1.46
C ILE A 66 7.68 -12.43 2.31
N ASP A 67 8.79 -12.82 1.67
CA ASP A 67 9.98 -13.31 2.37
C ASP A 67 10.99 -12.19 2.59
N GLU A 68 12.11 -12.53 3.24
CA GLU A 68 13.16 -11.55 3.55
C GLU A 68 13.77 -10.92 2.29
N GLY A 69 13.95 -11.70 1.24
CA GLY A 69 14.47 -11.20 -0.03
C GLY A 69 13.52 -10.23 -0.69
N ASP A 70 12.22 -10.50 -0.66
CA ASP A 70 11.19 -9.61 -1.15
C ASP A 70 11.19 -8.29 -0.38
N GLU A 71 11.31 -8.35 0.94
CA GLU A 71 11.36 -7.16 1.78
C GLU A 71 12.53 -6.27 1.41
N LYS A 72 13.70 -6.86 1.21
CA LYS A 72 14.89 -6.10 0.77
C LYS A 72 14.68 -5.44 -0.58
N THR A 73 13.99 -6.11 -1.49
CA THR A 73 13.65 -5.56 -2.80
C THR A 73 12.71 -4.37 -2.67
N LEU A 74 11.66 -4.52 -1.86
CA LEU A 74 10.71 -3.42 -1.59
C LEU A 74 11.41 -2.24 -0.93
N ASP A 75 12.30 -2.50 0.03
CA ASP A 75 13.06 -1.43 0.69
C ASP A 75 13.81 -0.58 -0.33
N ARG A 76 14.38 -1.19 -1.37
CA ARG A 76 15.09 -0.47 -2.43
C ARG A 76 14.11 0.37 -3.27
N TYR A 77 12.99 -0.22 -3.68
CA TYR A 77 12.00 0.50 -4.49
C TYR A 77 11.41 1.69 -3.72
N GLU A 78 11.24 1.54 -2.40
CA GLU A 78 10.67 2.60 -1.56
C GLU A 78 11.72 3.60 -1.08
N GLY A 79 13.00 3.38 -1.40
CA GLY A 79 14.07 4.31 -1.02
C GLY A 79 14.28 4.43 0.47
N VAL A 80 14.14 3.34 1.21
CA VAL A 80 14.31 3.33 2.66
C VAL A 80 15.69 3.83 3.06
N GLU A 81 16.72 3.42 2.33
CA GLU A 81 18.10 3.86 2.58
C GLU A 81 18.25 5.38 2.52
N TYR A 82 17.46 6.03 1.67
CA TYR A 82 17.54 7.48 1.44
C TYR A 82 16.51 8.27 2.25
N GLY A 83 15.72 7.58 3.09
CA GLY A 83 14.69 8.23 3.89
C GLY A 83 13.45 8.67 3.12
N THR A 84 13.27 8.21 1.87
CA THR A 84 12.08 8.54 1.08
C THR A 84 10.83 7.97 1.72
N TYR A 85 10.89 6.68 2.10
CA TYR A 85 9.88 6.02 2.91
C TYR A 85 10.54 5.40 4.12
N ARG A 86 9.79 5.28 5.21
CA ARG A 86 10.21 4.52 6.39
C ARG A 86 9.32 3.30 6.54
N LYS A 87 9.85 2.29 7.20
CA LYS A 87 9.10 1.06 7.50
C LYS A 87 8.38 1.22 8.83
N GLU A 88 7.12 0.83 8.85
CA GLU A 88 6.30 0.87 10.07
C GLU A 88 5.55 -0.44 10.23
N THR A 89 5.31 -0.83 11.48
CA THR A 89 4.41 -1.94 11.81
C THR A 89 3.05 -1.35 12.12
N VAL A 90 2.01 -1.80 11.42
CA VAL A 90 0.64 -1.33 11.63
C VAL A 90 -0.31 -2.50 11.80
N GLY A 91 -1.35 -2.29 12.60
CA GLY A 91 -2.39 -3.29 12.79
C GLY A 91 -3.51 -3.10 11.80
N VAL A 92 -3.87 -4.14 11.06
CA VAL A 92 -4.96 -4.11 10.08
C VAL A 92 -6.00 -5.17 10.42
N VAL A 93 -7.19 -5.03 9.86
CA VAL A 93 -8.28 -5.99 10.00
C VAL A 93 -8.65 -6.48 8.60
N ASP A 94 -8.65 -7.80 8.40
CA ASP A 94 -9.03 -8.39 7.13
C ASP A 94 -10.56 -8.48 6.97
N ASP A 95 -11.04 -8.92 5.81
CA ASP A 95 -12.47 -8.98 5.51
C ASP A 95 -13.21 -9.98 6.39
N ALA A 96 -12.52 -10.95 6.97
CA ALA A 96 -13.11 -11.93 7.89
C ALA A 96 -13.12 -11.42 9.34
N GLY A 97 -12.60 -10.21 9.60
CA GLY A 97 -12.53 -9.63 10.93
C GLY A 97 -11.29 -10.00 11.72
N GLY A 98 -10.34 -10.71 11.12
CA GLY A 98 -9.07 -11.09 11.76
C GLY A 98 -8.11 -9.92 11.82
N ALA A 99 -7.51 -9.69 13.00
CA ALA A 99 -6.50 -8.65 13.18
C ALA A 99 -5.10 -9.19 12.94
N SER A 100 -4.26 -8.42 12.25
CA SER A 100 -2.87 -8.80 11.99
C SER A 100 -1.94 -7.61 12.09
N GLN A 101 -0.72 -7.85 12.54
CA GLN A 101 0.36 -6.87 12.49
C GLN A 101 1.05 -7.00 11.14
N THR A 102 1.28 -5.88 10.47
CA THR A 102 1.83 -5.89 9.12
C THR A 102 2.92 -4.85 8.97
N LEU A 103 3.81 -5.11 8.01
CA LEU A 103 4.77 -4.13 7.53
C LEU A 103 4.06 -3.20 6.55
N THR A 104 4.31 -1.91 6.64
CA THR A 104 3.93 -0.98 5.57
C THR A 104 5.00 0.11 5.43
N TYR A 105 4.92 0.87 4.34
CA TYR A 105 5.87 1.94 4.05
C TYR A 105 5.14 3.28 4.10
N ILE A 106 5.69 4.24 4.82
CA ILE A 106 5.11 5.58 4.97
C ILE A 106 6.13 6.60 4.50
N ALA A 107 5.73 7.48 3.57
CA ALA A 107 6.64 8.50 3.05
C ALA A 107 6.96 9.56 4.09
N SER A 108 8.17 10.09 4.02
CA SER A 108 8.60 11.20 4.87
C SER A 108 7.86 12.48 4.52
N ASN A 109 7.53 12.67 3.24
CA ASN A 109 6.79 13.85 2.76
C ASN A 109 5.29 13.55 2.84
N ASN A 110 4.56 14.32 3.66
CA ASN A 110 3.11 14.16 3.82
C ASN A 110 2.31 15.39 3.35
N MET A 111 2.90 16.23 2.52
CA MET A 111 2.20 17.38 1.94
C MET A 111 1.30 16.94 0.80
N PRO A 112 -0.04 17.11 0.91
CA PRO A 112 -0.96 16.65 -0.14
C PRO A 112 -0.78 17.40 -1.45
N CYS A 113 -0.94 16.68 -2.56
CA CYS A 113 -0.88 17.24 -3.90
C CYS A 113 -1.78 16.46 -4.85
N LYS A 114 -2.54 17.15 -5.67
CA LYS A 114 -3.38 16.51 -6.70
C LYS A 114 -2.53 16.05 -7.87
N VAL A 115 -3.04 15.06 -8.61
CA VAL A 115 -2.34 14.43 -9.74
C VAL A 115 -3.10 14.70 -11.03
N VAL A 116 -2.38 15.10 -12.08
CA VAL A 116 -2.96 15.24 -13.41
C VAL A 116 -3.17 13.85 -14.01
N GLN A 117 -4.33 13.62 -14.63
CA GLN A 117 -4.62 12.36 -15.30
C GLN A 117 -3.68 12.15 -16.49
N GLY A 118 -3.33 10.88 -16.77
CA GLY A 118 -2.54 10.50 -17.92
C GLY A 118 -1.12 10.06 -17.59
N ASP A 119 -0.66 10.28 -16.36
CA ASP A 119 0.64 9.82 -15.89
C ASP A 119 0.70 8.30 -15.72
N GLY A 120 -0.43 7.69 -15.33
CA GLY A 120 -0.55 6.24 -15.18
C GLY A 120 -0.37 5.74 -13.75
N TYR A 121 0.26 6.50 -12.89
CA TYR A 121 0.55 6.05 -11.52
C TYR A 121 -0.72 5.90 -10.67
N LEU A 122 -1.54 6.95 -10.57
CA LEU A 122 -2.78 6.90 -9.80
C LEU A 122 -3.82 6.02 -10.49
N GLU A 123 -3.86 6.03 -11.83
CA GLU A 123 -4.71 5.13 -12.60
C GLU A 123 -4.45 3.66 -12.25
N ARG A 124 -3.18 3.29 -12.10
CA ARG A 124 -2.80 1.93 -11.69
C ARG A 124 -3.35 1.57 -10.32
N ILE A 125 -3.26 2.49 -9.37
CA ILE A 125 -3.78 2.30 -8.01
C ILE A 125 -5.29 2.10 -8.05
N VAL A 126 -6.01 2.97 -8.77
CA VAL A 126 -7.46 2.91 -8.90
C VAL A 126 -7.91 1.61 -9.57
N THR A 127 -7.24 1.22 -10.66
CA THR A 127 -7.55 -0.02 -11.38
C THR A 127 -7.35 -1.24 -10.47
N ALA A 128 -6.26 -1.28 -9.73
CA ALA A 128 -6.00 -2.38 -8.80
C ALA A 128 -7.06 -2.44 -7.70
N ALA A 129 -7.43 -1.30 -7.13
CA ALA A 129 -8.47 -1.24 -6.10
C ALA A 129 -9.81 -1.78 -6.61
N ARG A 130 -10.20 -1.41 -7.84
CA ARG A 130 -11.42 -1.93 -8.46
C ARG A 130 -11.33 -3.42 -8.71
N SER A 131 -10.23 -3.89 -9.27
CA SER A 131 -10.08 -5.30 -9.64
C SER A 131 -10.11 -6.22 -8.42
N LYS A 132 -9.73 -5.71 -7.25
CA LYS A 132 -9.74 -6.45 -5.99
C LYS A 132 -10.97 -6.15 -5.14
N ALA A 133 -11.96 -5.49 -5.73
CA ALA A 133 -13.27 -5.22 -5.12
C ALA A 133 -13.18 -4.46 -3.78
N LEU A 134 -12.26 -3.51 -3.67
CA LEU A 134 -12.25 -2.60 -2.55
C LEU A 134 -13.54 -1.76 -2.57
N PRO A 135 -14.00 -1.24 -1.41
CA PRO A 135 -15.30 -0.53 -1.37
C PRO A 135 -15.40 0.60 -2.41
N ASP A 136 -16.57 0.71 -3.05
CA ASP A 136 -16.79 1.71 -4.11
C ASP A 136 -16.56 3.14 -3.64
N ASP A 137 -16.96 3.47 -2.43
CA ASP A 137 -16.77 4.80 -1.88
C ASP A 137 -15.28 5.11 -1.64
N TYR A 138 -14.50 4.08 -1.28
CA TYR A 138 -13.05 4.23 -1.15
C TYR A 138 -12.40 4.45 -2.52
N VAL A 139 -12.85 3.74 -3.56
CA VAL A 139 -12.34 3.96 -4.92
C VAL A 139 -12.63 5.39 -5.37
N LEU A 140 -13.81 5.92 -5.05
CA LEU A 140 -14.12 7.33 -5.34
C LEU A 140 -13.18 8.29 -4.59
N GLU A 141 -12.84 7.96 -3.35
CA GLU A 141 -11.88 8.72 -2.57
C GLU A 141 -10.50 8.74 -3.25
N LEU A 142 -10.04 7.59 -3.76
CA LEU A 142 -8.79 7.52 -4.52
C LEU A 142 -8.87 8.41 -5.78
N GLU A 143 -9.97 8.33 -6.51
CA GLU A 143 -10.16 9.12 -7.71
C GLU A 143 -10.23 10.63 -7.43
N SER A 144 -10.59 11.02 -6.21
CA SER A 144 -10.65 12.43 -5.83
C SER A 144 -9.26 13.09 -5.84
N TRP A 145 -8.20 12.30 -5.90
CA TRP A 145 -6.84 12.83 -6.00
C TRP A 145 -6.44 13.24 -7.42
N PHE A 146 -7.24 12.90 -8.42
CA PHE A 146 -7.08 13.49 -9.75
C PHE A 146 -7.47 14.96 -9.73
N GLU A 147 -6.69 15.77 -10.42
CA GLU A 147 -6.93 17.20 -10.57
C GLU A 147 -8.16 17.47 -11.45
#